data_8fb0c11d82bc17c2d362934e14a5f741
#
_entry.id   8fb0c11d82bc17c2d362934e14a5f741
#
_cell.length_a   1.000
_cell.length_b   1.000
_cell.length_c   1.000
_cell.angle_alpha   90.00
_cell.angle_beta   90.00
_cell.angle_gamma   90.00
#
_symmetry.space_group_name_H-M   'P 1'
#
loop_
_entity.id
_entity.type
_entity.pdbx_description
1 polymer ?
#
loop_
_entity_poly.entity_id
_entity_poly.type
_entity_poly.pdbx_seq_one_letter_code
_entity_poly.pdbx_strand_id
1 'polypeptide(L)'
;MTTPDQKALRPAAVLDRDGVINLDDGYVGTPERFRFIPGAALAIRRLNAAGYLVFVASNQSGVARGLFTEQDLTALDGWMRRQLAE
;
A
#
# COMPACT_ATOMS: atom_id res chain seq x y z
N MET A 1 -26.93 -15.24 0.41
CA MET A 1 -25.58 -15.58 0.04
C MET A 1 -25.00 -16.57 1.03
N THR A 2 -24.51 -17.60 0.55
CA THR A 2 -23.80 -18.50 1.39
C THR A 2 -22.43 -17.92 1.66
N THR A 3 -22.15 -17.70 2.88
CA THR A 3 -20.79 -17.42 3.21
C THR A 3 -20.01 -18.68 2.94
N PRO A 4 -19.14 -18.66 2.00
CA PRO A 4 -18.45 -19.88 1.68
C PRO A 4 -17.73 -20.27 2.93
N ASP A 5 -16.83 -20.08 3.36
CA ASP A 5 -16.14 -20.60 4.51
C ASP A 5 -15.92 -19.47 5.50
N GLN A 6 -16.38 -19.63 6.70
CA GLN A 6 -16.10 -18.65 7.75
C GLN A 6 -14.61 -18.41 7.91
N LYS A 7 -13.81 -19.41 7.66
CA LYS A 7 -12.36 -19.26 7.74
C LYS A 7 -11.79 -18.37 6.66
N ALA A 8 -12.51 -18.19 5.56
CA ALA A 8 -12.09 -17.31 4.48
C ALA A 8 -12.42 -15.85 4.80
N LEU A 9 -13.27 -15.59 5.77
CA LEU A 9 -13.62 -14.23 6.15
C LEU A 9 -12.53 -13.67 7.05
N ARG A 10 -12.00 -12.55 6.63
CA ARG A 10 -10.93 -11.89 7.36
C ARG A 10 -11.24 -10.40 7.44
N PRO A 11 -10.94 -9.77 8.58
CA PRO A 11 -11.07 -8.32 8.64
C PRO A 11 -10.11 -7.66 7.66
N ALA A 12 -10.50 -6.51 7.17
CA ALA A 12 -9.69 -5.78 6.22
C ALA A 12 -9.41 -4.37 6.72
N ALA A 13 -8.22 -3.89 6.43
CA ALA A 13 -7.84 -2.51 6.67
C ALA A 13 -7.52 -1.87 5.33
N VAL A 14 -8.10 -0.71 5.05
CA VAL A 14 -7.80 0.05 3.86
C VAL A 14 -7.02 1.29 4.28
N LEU A 15 -5.81 1.42 3.78
CA LEU A 15 -4.91 2.49 4.18
C LEU A 15 -4.57 3.35 2.96
N ASP A 16 -4.59 4.66 3.15
CA ASP A 16 -4.00 5.54 2.15
C ASP A 16 -2.50 5.33 2.11
N ARG A 17 -1.91 5.46 0.93
CA ARG A 17 -0.48 5.34 0.79
C ARG A 17 0.22 6.61 1.22
N ASP A 18 0.00 7.70 0.48
CA ASP A 18 0.71 8.96 0.74
C ASP A 18 0.20 9.62 2.02
N GLY A 19 1.11 9.93 2.91
CA GLY A 19 0.78 10.53 4.19
C GLY A 19 0.44 9.54 5.29
N VAL A 20 0.29 8.24 4.96
CA VAL A 20 0.00 7.18 5.93
C VAL A 20 1.11 6.13 5.91
N ILE A 21 1.43 5.60 4.74
CA ILE A 21 2.48 4.57 4.61
C ILE A 21 3.81 5.24 4.29
N ASN A 22 3.80 6.21 3.39
CA ASN A 22 4.99 6.95 3.01
C ASN A 22 4.78 8.45 3.19
N LEU A 23 5.88 9.17 3.32
CA LEU A 23 5.83 10.61 3.38
C LEU A 23 5.24 11.16 2.09
N ASP A 24 4.36 12.16 2.22
CA ASP A 24 3.73 12.79 1.07
C ASP A 24 4.65 13.91 0.56
N ASP A 25 5.61 13.52 -0.25
CA ASP A 25 6.61 14.42 -0.83
C ASP A 25 6.21 14.87 -2.23
N GLY A 26 4.94 15.08 -2.46
CA GLY A 26 4.40 15.37 -3.77
C GLY A 26 4.08 14.06 -4.50
N TYR A 27 4.29 14.04 -5.80
CA TYR A 27 3.93 12.85 -6.59
C TYR A 27 5.04 11.80 -6.51
N VAL A 28 4.85 10.84 -5.60
CA VAL A 28 5.82 9.76 -5.39
C VAL A 28 5.49 8.60 -6.33
N GLY A 29 6.30 8.41 -7.35
CA GLY A 29 6.09 7.39 -8.37
C GLY A 29 7.23 6.40 -8.53
N THR A 30 8.31 6.53 -7.75
CA THR A 30 9.48 5.64 -7.85
C THR A 30 9.98 5.27 -6.47
N PRO A 31 10.67 4.11 -6.35
CA PRO A 31 11.25 3.70 -5.06
C PRO A 31 12.23 4.73 -4.48
N GLU A 32 12.94 5.44 -5.33
CA GLU A 32 13.93 6.43 -4.89
C GLU A 32 13.29 7.58 -4.14
N ARG A 33 12.03 7.87 -4.43
CA ARG A 33 11.29 8.94 -3.77
C ARG A 33 10.41 8.43 -2.64
N PHE A 34 10.35 7.12 -2.45
CA PHE A 34 9.44 6.52 -1.48
C PHE A 34 10.13 6.45 -0.12
N ARG A 35 9.56 7.13 0.86
CA ARG A 35 10.07 7.11 2.23
C ARG A 35 8.96 6.66 3.16
N PHE A 36 9.17 5.52 3.79
CA PHE A 36 8.21 5.02 4.76
C PHE A 36 8.07 5.96 5.94
N ILE A 37 6.82 6.19 6.37
CA ILE A 37 6.59 6.87 7.63
C ILE A 37 7.08 5.95 8.75
N PRO A 38 7.82 6.47 9.74
CA PRO A 38 8.32 5.64 10.84
C PRO A 38 7.19 4.86 11.50
N GLY A 39 7.36 3.55 11.62
CA GLY A 39 6.37 2.66 12.21
C GLY A 39 5.32 2.12 11.27
N ALA A 40 5.19 2.67 10.05
CA ALA A 40 4.14 2.22 9.13
C ALA A 40 4.33 0.77 8.70
N ALA A 41 5.54 0.39 8.32
CA ALA A 41 5.82 -0.98 7.89
C ALA A 41 5.56 -1.97 9.03
N LEU A 42 5.98 -1.63 10.24
CA LEU A 42 5.75 -2.48 11.40
C LEU A 42 4.26 -2.62 11.69
N ALA A 43 3.51 -1.53 11.61
CA ALA A 43 2.06 -1.56 11.84
C ALA A 43 1.38 -2.47 10.83
N ILE A 44 1.75 -2.40 9.57
CA ILE A 44 1.18 -3.25 8.52
C ILE A 44 1.52 -4.72 8.77
N ARG A 45 2.75 -5.02 9.15
CA ARG A 45 3.14 -6.39 9.48
C ARG A 45 2.34 -6.92 10.67
N ARG A 46 2.08 -6.08 11.66
CA ARG A 46 1.26 -6.47 12.81
C ARG A 46 -0.18 -6.73 12.42
N LEU A 47 -0.74 -5.92 11.53
CA LEU A 47 -2.09 -6.16 11.01
C LEU A 47 -2.14 -7.50 10.27
N ASN A 48 -1.17 -7.77 9.41
CA ASN A 48 -1.12 -9.04 8.70
C ASN A 48 -0.98 -10.22 9.66
N ALA A 49 -0.14 -10.09 10.68
CA ALA A 49 0.05 -11.14 11.68
C ALA A 49 -1.22 -11.38 12.50
N ALA A 50 -2.04 -10.36 12.68
CA ALA A 50 -3.31 -10.47 13.38
C ALA A 50 -4.43 -11.00 12.48
N GLY A 51 -4.13 -11.31 11.22
CA GLY A 51 -5.11 -11.88 10.30
C GLY A 51 -5.84 -10.86 9.43
N TYR A 52 -5.46 -9.61 9.47
CA TYR A 52 -6.06 -8.58 8.63
C TYR A 52 -5.54 -8.66 7.21
N LEU A 53 -6.44 -8.48 6.24
CA LEU A 53 -6.06 -8.16 4.88
C LEU A 53 -5.82 -6.66 4.81
N VAL A 54 -4.69 -6.26 4.27
CA VAL A 54 -4.35 -4.84 4.16
C VAL A 54 -4.39 -4.43 2.69
N PHE A 55 -5.23 -3.45 2.39
CA PHE A 55 -5.36 -2.87 1.06
C PHE A 55 -4.80 -1.45 1.09
N VAL A 56 -4.08 -1.09 0.06
CA VAL A 56 -3.47 0.24 -0.04
C VAL A 56 -4.15 1.01 -1.16
N ALA A 57 -4.72 2.15 -0.82
CA ALA A 57 -5.29 3.07 -1.79
C ALA A 57 -4.26 4.15 -2.13
N SER A 58 -4.06 4.40 -3.40
CA SER A 58 -3.11 5.42 -3.82
C SER A 58 -3.78 6.44 -4.73
N ASN A 59 -3.31 7.68 -4.66
CA ASN A 59 -3.78 8.75 -5.51
C ASN A 59 -3.07 8.66 -6.86
N GLN A 60 -3.85 8.57 -7.94
CA GLN A 60 -3.30 8.43 -9.28
C GLN A 60 -3.28 9.74 -10.07
N SER A 61 -3.43 10.87 -9.40
CA SER A 61 -3.41 12.15 -10.09
C SER A 61 -2.08 12.42 -10.81
N GLY A 62 -0.98 11.83 -10.31
CA GLY A 62 0.31 11.94 -10.98
C GLY A 62 0.31 11.31 -12.37
N VAL A 63 -0.40 10.20 -12.55
CA VAL A 63 -0.57 9.56 -13.86
C VAL A 63 -1.36 10.48 -14.77
N ALA A 64 -2.47 11.02 -14.29
CA ALA A 64 -3.31 11.91 -15.08
C ALA A 64 -2.55 13.17 -15.51
N ARG A 65 -1.58 13.61 -14.72
CA ARG A 65 -0.75 14.77 -15.03
C ARG A 65 0.50 14.43 -15.85
N GLY A 66 0.70 13.15 -16.16
CA GLY A 66 1.86 12.73 -16.93
C GLY A 66 3.18 12.76 -16.17
N LEU A 67 3.13 12.80 -14.84
CA LEU A 67 4.33 12.83 -14.02
C LEU A 67 4.98 11.45 -13.89
N PHE A 68 4.19 10.41 -13.99
CA PHE A 68 4.65 9.03 -14.07
C PHE A 68 3.55 8.19 -14.72
N THR A 69 3.92 6.99 -15.15
CA THR A 69 3.00 6.11 -15.88
C THR A 69 2.31 5.12 -14.94
N GLU A 70 1.26 4.46 -15.42
CA GLU A 70 0.64 3.37 -14.68
C GLU A 70 1.62 2.22 -14.46
N GLN A 71 2.53 2.00 -15.41
CA GLN A 71 3.57 1.00 -15.25
C GLN A 71 4.52 1.36 -14.11
N ASP A 72 4.84 2.64 -13.97
CA ASP A 72 5.66 3.11 -12.86
C ASP A 72 4.95 2.83 -11.52
N LEU A 73 3.66 3.08 -11.45
CA LEU A 73 2.88 2.80 -10.25
C LEU A 73 2.85 1.31 -9.93
N THR A 74 2.69 0.47 -10.93
CA THR A 74 2.68 -0.98 -10.73
C THR A 74 4.02 -1.46 -10.21
N ALA A 75 5.11 -0.93 -10.77
CA ALA A 75 6.45 -1.28 -10.32
C ALA A 75 6.71 -0.83 -8.89
N LEU A 76 6.28 0.38 -8.55
CA LEU A 76 6.42 0.92 -7.21
C LEU A 76 5.61 0.10 -6.20
N ASP A 77 4.39 -0.25 -6.56
CA ASP A 77 3.51 -1.05 -5.71
C ASP A 77 4.12 -2.42 -5.42
N GLY A 78 4.68 -3.06 -6.44
CA GLY A 78 5.38 -4.32 -6.27
C GLY A 78 6.60 -4.19 -5.37
N TRP A 79 7.36 -3.14 -5.53
CA TRP A 79 8.52 -2.86 -4.68
C TRP A 79 8.08 -2.64 -3.23
N MET A 80 7.04 -1.82 -3.02
CA MET A 80 6.52 -1.55 -1.69
C MET A 80 6.08 -2.83 -0.99
N ARG A 81 5.35 -3.69 -1.71
CA ARG A 81 4.88 -4.96 -1.15
C ARG A 81 6.04 -5.85 -0.72
N ARG A 82 7.11 -5.88 -1.49
CA ARG A 82 8.29 -6.66 -1.12
C ARG A 82 8.93 -6.11 0.15
N GLN A 83 8.97 -4.80 0.30
CA GLN A 83 9.51 -4.19 1.52
C GLN A 83 8.64 -4.52 2.73
N LEU A 84 7.32 -4.50 2.57
CA LEU A 84 6.40 -4.78 3.66
C LEU A 84 6.39 -6.26 4.06
N ALA A 85 6.75 -7.15 3.17
CA ALA A 85 6.81 -8.58 3.47
C ALA A 85 7.98 -8.95 4.38
N GLU A 86 8.95 -8.08 4.50
CA GLU A 86 10.09 -8.30 5.39
C GLU A 86 9.79 -7.81 6.79
#